data_c45f0894cd9a483a29c854dd45468a6a
#
_entry.id   c45f0894cd9a483a29c854dd45468a6a
#
_cell.length_a   1.000
_cell.length_b   1.000
_cell.length_c   1.000
_cell.angle_alpha   90.00
_cell.angle_beta   90.00
_cell.angle_gamma   90.00
#
_symmetry.space_group_name_H-M   'P 1'
#
loop_
_entity.id
_entity.type
_entity.pdbx_description
1 polymer ?
#
loop_
_entity_poly.entity_id
_entity_poly.type
_entity_poly.pdbx_seq_one_letter_code
_entity_poly.pdbx_strand_id
1 'polypeptide(L)'
;VYKNRLSVSTRACWLVLFLTALGMPAVQADTGGDTESSQATESSQADIVAAGLANDVEGRTERDPFEFPVQLTLAAGLQYDDNVTVDELDETSNVSDTAALFDFDADYKKRFNQGTDLSVGYSLAQRTFFEESEFDLQIHNGKLGLKQNFDGFDVGADFYTIHARLDRDGLLNIQQIAPYFTTFLTDQLYLRSSYRYQDKSFKSNPDRNAHTHAIDNDLYYFLDSTREYFVAGYRFENEDTRADQFDYNAHQFVVRYARRWSLYGNRPLRMRLDWRFEMRNYESITPSIGAIRDDDRHRLRARFDVPISKTLTALLKYEYRNHASNLETVDFTDNRLEAQLQMVLF
;
A
#
# COMPACT_ATOMS: atom_id res chain seq x y z
N VAL A 1 -24.21 -39.71 13.68
CA VAL A 1 -23.70 -38.95 14.84
C VAL A 1 -23.54 -37.54 14.37
N TYR A 2 -24.53 -36.68 14.62
CA TYR A 2 -24.53 -35.24 14.28
C TYR A 2 -23.66 -34.52 15.29
N LYS A 3 -22.60 -33.83 14.81
CA LYS A 3 -21.92 -32.78 15.57
C LYS A 3 -22.39 -31.40 15.10
N ASN A 4 -23.15 -30.73 15.96
CA ASN A 4 -23.54 -29.34 15.83
C ASN A 4 -22.28 -28.45 15.74
N ARG A 5 -22.06 -27.75 14.64
CA ARG A 5 -21.20 -26.57 14.57
C ARG A 5 -22.04 -25.35 14.97
N LEU A 6 -21.74 -24.81 16.12
CA LEU A 6 -22.26 -23.51 16.57
C LEU A 6 -21.65 -22.40 15.69
N SER A 7 -22.51 -21.56 15.14
CA SER A 7 -22.18 -20.37 14.37
C SER A 7 -21.31 -19.41 15.18
N VAL A 8 -20.16 -19.05 14.66
CA VAL A 8 -19.26 -18.00 15.21
C VAL A 8 -19.74 -16.65 14.70
N SER A 9 -20.81 -16.09 15.29
CA SER A 9 -21.27 -14.73 14.97
C SER A 9 -21.11 -13.72 16.13
N THR A 10 -20.22 -13.98 17.09
CA THR A 10 -20.16 -13.13 18.32
C THR A 10 -18.75 -12.75 18.77
N ARG A 11 -17.77 -12.58 17.87
CA ARG A 11 -16.42 -12.13 18.26
C ARG A 11 -15.94 -10.79 17.65
N ALA A 12 -16.75 -10.10 16.89
CA ALA A 12 -16.36 -8.84 16.23
C ALA A 12 -16.63 -7.56 17.07
N CYS A 13 -17.08 -7.66 18.33
CA CYS A 13 -17.59 -6.50 19.08
C CYS A 13 -16.66 -5.96 20.19
N TRP A 14 -15.40 -6.37 20.31
CA TRP A 14 -14.54 -6.01 21.45
C TRP A 14 -13.31 -5.14 21.13
N LEU A 15 -13.15 -4.65 19.90
CA LEU A 15 -11.97 -3.83 19.57
C LEU A 15 -12.22 -2.31 19.53
N VAL A 16 -13.44 -1.84 19.83
CA VAL A 16 -13.79 -0.40 19.79
C VAL A 16 -13.68 0.31 21.15
N LEU A 17 -13.35 -0.39 22.24
CA LEU A 17 -13.49 0.13 23.60
C LEU A 17 -12.18 0.39 24.34
N PHE A 18 -11.04 0.65 23.67
CA PHE A 18 -9.77 0.97 24.36
C PHE A 18 -9.22 2.40 24.13
N LEU A 19 -10.04 3.35 23.69
CA LEU A 19 -9.59 4.72 23.38
C LEU A 19 -10.17 5.80 24.31
N THR A 20 -10.59 5.47 25.53
CA THR A 20 -10.99 6.48 26.52
C THR A 20 -10.20 6.32 27.80
N ALA A 21 -9.01 6.88 27.86
CA ALA A 21 -8.36 7.45 29.05
C ALA A 21 -6.88 7.71 28.77
N LEU A 22 -6.52 8.92 28.38
CA LEU A 22 -5.25 9.56 28.75
C LEU A 22 -5.36 11.04 28.36
N GLY A 23 -5.72 11.86 29.32
CA GLY A 23 -5.60 13.32 29.20
C GLY A 23 -4.12 13.69 29.30
N MET A 24 -3.62 14.41 28.30
CA MET A 24 -2.31 15.09 28.34
C MET A 24 -2.36 16.45 27.64
N PRO A 25 -1.54 17.42 28.05
CA PRO A 25 -1.66 18.83 27.66
C PRO A 25 -1.15 19.08 26.25
N ALA A 26 -1.68 20.14 25.66
CA ALA A 26 -1.34 20.65 24.34
C ALA A 26 0.15 21.05 24.24
N VAL A 27 0.85 20.55 23.22
CA VAL A 27 2.20 20.97 22.82
C VAL A 27 2.11 21.66 21.47
N GLN A 28 2.64 22.87 21.39
CA GLN A 28 2.75 23.65 20.15
C GLN A 28 3.62 22.93 19.11
N ALA A 29 3.16 22.91 17.87
CA ALA A 29 3.86 22.30 16.75
C ALA A 29 5.07 23.16 16.32
N ASP A 30 6.25 22.54 16.30
CA ASP A 30 7.45 23.08 15.67
C ASP A 30 7.58 22.49 14.26
N THR A 31 7.63 23.34 13.24
CA THR A 31 7.61 23.00 11.83
C THR A 31 9.03 22.75 11.30
N GLY A 32 9.48 21.51 11.32
CA GLY A 32 10.73 21.09 10.64
C GLY A 32 10.40 20.24 9.40
N GLY A 33 10.65 20.80 8.22
CA GLY A 33 10.38 20.14 6.95
C GLY A 33 11.45 19.13 6.56
N ASP A 34 11.01 17.96 6.08
CA ASP A 34 11.84 17.02 5.32
C ASP A 34 11.00 16.35 4.23
N THR A 35 11.55 16.39 3.02
CA THR A 35 10.98 15.81 1.79
C THR A 35 11.10 14.29 1.78
N GLU A 36 10.00 13.57 1.62
CA GLU A 36 9.98 12.12 1.41
C GLU A 36 9.61 11.75 -0.02
N SER A 37 10.50 10.96 -0.62
CA SER A 37 10.24 10.29 -1.89
C SER A 37 9.28 9.12 -1.72
N SER A 38 8.30 9.05 -2.60
CA SER A 38 7.40 7.92 -2.74
C SER A 38 8.17 6.72 -3.28
N GLN A 39 8.07 5.58 -2.61
CA GLN A 39 8.58 4.32 -3.13
C GLN A 39 7.42 3.41 -3.51
N ALA A 40 7.35 3.12 -4.79
CA ALA A 40 6.61 1.99 -5.31
C ALA A 40 7.55 0.78 -5.31
N THR A 41 7.62 0.04 -4.23
CA THR A 41 8.28 -1.24 -4.18
C THR A 41 7.26 -2.28 -3.80
N GLU A 42 6.94 -3.10 -4.75
CA GLU A 42 6.35 -4.42 -4.65
C GLU A 42 5.34 -4.65 -3.55
N SER A 43 4.16 -4.54 -3.98
CA SER A 43 3.04 -4.91 -3.18
C SER A 43 1.91 -5.21 -4.15
N SER A 44 0.99 -6.04 -3.74
CA SER A 44 -0.29 -6.16 -4.42
C SER A 44 -0.80 -4.77 -4.81
N GLN A 45 -1.59 -4.66 -5.83
CA GLN A 45 -2.25 -3.44 -6.32
C GLN A 45 -2.70 -2.47 -5.22
N ALA A 46 -3.23 -3.02 -4.12
CA ALA A 46 -3.64 -2.28 -2.95
C ALA A 46 -2.49 -1.53 -2.26
N ASP A 47 -1.26 -2.03 -2.35
CA ASP A 47 -0.09 -1.43 -1.73
C ASP A 47 0.53 -0.31 -2.57
N ILE A 48 0.51 -0.42 -3.89
CA ILE A 48 0.94 0.68 -4.79
C ILE A 48 0.05 1.90 -4.55
N VAL A 49 -1.26 1.69 -4.42
CA VAL A 49 -2.22 2.74 -4.11
C VAL A 49 -2.10 3.21 -2.67
N ALA A 50 -1.95 2.30 -1.70
CA ALA A 50 -1.77 2.65 -0.29
C ALA A 50 -0.45 3.40 -0.03
N ALA A 51 0.64 3.08 -0.74
CA ALA A 51 1.90 3.83 -0.68
C ALA A 51 1.71 5.26 -1.21
N GLY A 52 0.96 5.44 -2.32
CA GLY A 52 0.60 6.77 -2.84
C GLY A 52 -0.21 7.58 -1.83
N LEU A 53 -1.13 6.94 -1.09
CA LEU A 53 -1.97 7.58 -0.09
C LEU A 53 -1.20 7.97 1.19
N ALA A 54 -0.27 7.13 1.65
CA ALA A 54 0.55 7.41 2.82
C ALA A 54 1.45 8.65 2.61
N ASN A 55 1.94 8.84 1.39
CA ASN A 55 2.80 9.99 1.04
C ASN A 55 2.07 11.35 1.08
N ASP A 56 0.75 11.39 0.91
CA ASP A 56 0.00 12.64 0.97
C ASP A 56 -0.09 13.22 2.40
N VAL A 57 -0.05 12.40 3.43
CA VAL A 57 -0.05 12.86 4.84
C VAL A 57 1.35 13.31 5.25
N GLU A 58 2.38 12.63 4.78
CA GLU A 58 3.78 12.97 5.04
C GLU A 58 4.25 14.19 4.23
N GLY A 59 3.59 14.51 3.11
CA GLY A 59 3.92 15.63 2.22
C GLY A 59 3.39 17.01 2.65
N ARG A 60 2.83 17.17 3.86
CA ARG A 60 2.29 18.45 4.36
C ARG A 60 3.34 19.42 4.91
N THR A 61 4.63 19.13 4.72
CA THR A 61 5.68 20.11 5.04
C THR A 61 5.68 21.24 4.01
N GLU A 62 5.67 22.48 4.49
CA GLU A 62 5.85 23.66 3.65
C GLU A 62 7.17 23.53 2.86
N ARG A 63 7.05 23.34 1.54
CA ARG A 63 8.21 23.39 0.66
C ARG A 63 8.61 24.84 0.43
N ASP A 64 9.89 25.09 0.40
CA ASP A 64 10.44 26.36 -0.05
C ASP A 64 9.91 26.61 -1.49
N PRO A 65 9.27 27.77 -1.76
CA PRO A 65 8.73 28.10 -3.09
C PRO A 65 9.81 28.13 -4.20
N PHE A 66 11.07 28.02 -3.87
CA PHE A 66 12.20 27.95 -4.79
C PHE A 66 12.74 26.52 -5.00
N GLU A 67 12.17 25.48 -4.35
CA GLU A 67 12.57 24.11 -4.65
C GLU A 67 12.15 23.70 -6.06
N PHE A 68 13.04 22.92 -6.70
CA PHE A 68 12.78 22.36 -8.01
C PHE A 68 11.54 21.43 -7.93
N PRO A 69 10.50 21.64 -8.76
CA PRO A 69 9.21 20.97 -8.59
C PRO A 69 9.23 19.48 -8.97
N VAL A 70 10.36 18.96 -9.44
CA VAL A 70 10.56 17.57 -9.84
C VAL A 70 11.49 16.88 -8.86
N GLN A 71 11.09 15.71 -8.40
CA GLN A 71 11.93 14.81 -7.61
C GLN A 71 12.16 13.54 -8.39
N LEU A 72 13.42 13.12 -8.53
CA LEU A 72 13.81 11.86 -9.13
C LEU A 72 14.48 10.97 -8.08
N THR A 73 14.02 9.74 -8.01
CA THR A 73 14.54 8.74 -7.07
C THR A 73 14.90 7.46 -7.81
N LEU A 74 16.04 6.89 -7.46
CA LEU A 74 16.49 5.58 -7.93
C LEU A 74 16.74 4.69 -6.73
N ALA A 75 16.31 3.44 -6.78
CA ALA A 75 16.71 2.44 -5.81
C ALA A 75 17.14 1.16 -6.52
N ALA A 76 18.13 0.47 -5.94
CA ALA A 76 18.58 -0.83 -6.42
C ALA A 76 18.98 -1.71 -5.23
N GLY A 77 18.75 -3.02 -5.34
CA GLY A 77 19.03 -3.94 -4.25
C GLY A 77 18.74 -5.39 -4.57
N LEU A 78 18.60 -6.17 -3.52
CA LEU A 78 18.29 -7.59 -3.57
C LEU A 78 17.09 -7.91 -2.69
N GLN A 79 16.31 -8.91 -3.10
CA GLN A 79 15.26 -9.55 -2.34
C GLN A 79 15.56 -11.03 -2.22
N TYR A 80 15.33 -11.59 -1.05
CA TYR A 80 15.18 -13.03 -0.87
C TYR A 80 13.70 -13.31 -0.58
N ASP A 81 13.13 -14.28 -1.27
CA ASP A 81 11.74 -14.73 -1.16
C ASP A 81 11.77 -16.24 -0.90
N ASP A 82 11.15 -16.72 0.19
CA ASP A 82 11.16 -18.16 0.50
C ASP A 82 10.04 -18.93 -0.22
N ASN A 83 9.11 -18.19 -0.86
CA ASN A 83 8.04 -18.76 -1.67
C ASN A 83 7.58 -17.77 -2.74
N VAL A 84 8.21 -17.79 -3.91
CA VAL A 84 7.92 -16.84 -5.00
C VAL A 84 6.46 -16.95 -5.46
N THR A 85 5.73 -15.84 -5.38
CA THR A 85 4.29 -15.80 -5.66
C THR A 85 3.89 -14.60 -6.50
N VAL A 86 2.81 -14.78 -7.31
CA VAL A 86 2.08 -13.70 -8.02
C VAL A 86 0.65 -13.67 -7.50
N ASP A 87 0.39 -12.79 -6.56
CA ASP A 87 -0.91 -12.70 -5.85
C ASP A 87 -2.09 -12.46 -6.81
N GLU A 88 -1.89 -11.71 -7.89
CA GLU A 88 -2.94 -11.38 -8.87
C GLU A 88 -3.39 -12.58 -9.72
N LEU A 89 -2.56 -13.61 -9.82
CA LEU A 89 -2.88 -14.84 -10.54
C LEU A 89 -3.26 -15.99 -9.60
N ASP A 90 -3.12 -15.80 -8.29
CA ASP A 90 -3.18 -16.88 -7.30
C ASP A 90 -2.16 -18.00 -7.61
N GLU A 91 -0.95 -17.62 -8.05
CA GLU A 91 0.11 -18.53 -8.43
C GLU A 91 1.26 -18.46 -7.42
N THR A 92 1.76 -19.63 -7.03
CA THR A 92 2.93 -19.79 -6.17
C THR A 92 3.87 -20.84 -6.75
N SER A 93 5.18 -20.55 -6.72
CA SER A 93 6.20 -21.50 -7.17
C SER A 93 6.43 -22.62 -6.16
N ASN A 94 6.17 -22.37 -4.87
CA ASN A 94 6.59 -23.19 -3.72
C ASN A 94 8.13 -23.39 -3.67
N VAL A 95 8.88 -22.45 -4.25
CA VAL A 95 10.33 -22.47 -4.31
C VAL A 95 10.85 -21.11 -3.82
N SER A 96 12.00 -21.13 -3.15
CA SER A 96 12.69 -19.92 -2.72
C SER A 96 13.63 -19.42 -3.82
N ASP A 97 13.70 -18.11 -4.00
CA ASP A 97 14.65 -17.50 -4.91
C ASP A 97 15.13 -16.12 -4.43
N THR A 98 16.16 -15.63 -5.05
CA THR A 98 16.67 -14.27 -4.87
C THR A 98 16.44 -13.46 -6.14
N ALA A 99 15.96 -12.23 -5.98
CA ALA A 99 15.73 -11.31 -7.09
C ALA A 99 16.60 -10.06 -6.98
N ALA A 100 17.04 -9.54 -8.12
CA ALA A 100 17.55 -8.19 -8.24
C ALA A 100 16.38 -7.21 -8.33
N LEU A 101 16.44 -6.13 -7.54
CA LEU A 101 15.44 -5.06 -7.49
C LEU A 101 15.98 -3.79 -8.15
N PHE A 102 15.14 -3.14 -8.92
CA PHE A 102 15.37 -1.80 -9.44
C PHE A 102 14.09 -1.00 -9.42
N ASP A 103 14.13 0.19 -8.78
CA ASP A 103 13.02 1.13 -8.75
C ASP A 103 13.46 2.49 -9.29
N PHE A 104 12.56 3.14 -10.01
CA PHE A 104 12.69 4.50 -10.48
C PHE A 104 11.39 5.25 -10.21
N ASP A 105 11.49 6.44 -9.58
CA ASP A 105 10.36 7.32 -9.36
C ASP A 105 10.67 8.72 -9.89
N ALA A 106 9.68 9.33 -10.52
CA ALA A 106 9.69 10.72 -10.97
C ALA A 106 8.40 11.41 -10.54
N ASP A 107 8.50 12.37 -9.65
CA ASP A 107 7.38 13.11 -9.11
C ASP A 107 7.48 14.59 -9.45
N TYR A 108 6.38 15.16 -9.91
CA TYR A 108 6.18 16.58 -10.11
C TYR A 108 5.02 17.05 -9.25
N LYS A 109 5.26 18.09 -8.42
CA LYS A 109 4.20 18.70 -7.59
C LYS A 109 4.20 20.21 -7.82
N LYS A 110 3.02 20.77 -8.07
CA LYS A 110 2.84 22.20 -8.28
C LYS A 110 1.62 22.70 -7.55
N ARG A 111 1.80 23.78 -6.79
CA ARG A 111 0.71 24.54 -6.21
C ARG A 111 0.32 25.68 -7.17
N PHE A 112 -0.96 25.72 -7.56
CA PHE A 112 -1.53 26.73 -8.43
C PHE A 112 -2.18 27.77 -7.56
N ASN A 113 -2.32 28.45 -6.93
CA ASN A 113 -3.02 29.33 -6.02
C ASN A 113 -2.86 28.87 -4.54
N GLN A 114 -3.49 29.61 -3.65
CA GLN A 114 -3.43 29.30 -2.22
C GLN A 114 -4.16 28.02 -1.82
N GLY A 115 -4.71 27.26 -2.77
CA GLY A 115 -5.54 26.11 -2.41
C GLY A 115 -5.51 24.91 -3.34
N THR A 116 -4.96 25.00 -4.57
CA THR A 116 -5.00 23.91 -5.55
C THR A 116 -3.63 23.30 -5.76
N ASP A 117 -3.47 22.02 -5.48
CA ASP A 117 -2.25 21.26 -5.70
C ASP A 117 -2.44 20.26 -6.85
N LEU A 118 -1.52 20.24 -7.79
CA LEU A 118 -1.39 19.22 -8.84
C LEU A 118 -0.19 18.34 -8.53
N SER A 119 -0.37 17.03 -8.66
CA SER A 119 0.71 16.06 -8.63
C SER A 119 0.68 15.20 -9.89
N VAL A 120 1.85 14.97 -10.48
CA VAL A 120 2.05 14.02 -11.58
C VAL A 120 3.20 13.13 -11.19
N GLY A 121 3.02 11.83 -11.27
CA GLY A 121 4.03 10.85 -10.89
C GLY A 121 4.16 9.77 -11.93
N TYR A 122 5.34 9.19 -12.01
CA TYR A 122 5.60 7.96 -12.73
C TYR A 122 6.54 7.11 -11.90
N SER A 123 6.22 5.84 -11.75
CA SER A 123 7.11 4.86 -11.12
C SER A 123 7.30 3.63 -11.98
N LEU A 124 8.49 3.07 -11.92
CA LEU A 124 8.88 1.78 -12.49
C LEU A 124 9.47 0.94 -11.37
N ALA A 125 8.90 -0.25 -11.16
CA ALA A 125 9.47 -1.28 -10.30
C ALA A 125 9.81 -2.51 -11.14
N GLN A 126 11.04 -3.01 -11.01
CA GLN A 126 11.53 -4.20 -11.68
C GLN A 126 12.06 -5.19 -10.65
N ARG A 127 11.56 -6.41 -10.71
CA ARG A 127 12.07 -7.57 -9.99
C ARG A 127 12.53 -8.61 -11.00
N THR A 128 13.76 -9.06 -10.88
CA THR A 128 14.34 -10.07 -11.76
C THR A 128 14.92 -11.18 -10.92
N PHE A 129 14.27 -12.33 -10.95
CA PHE A 129 14.64 -13.52 -10.20
C PHE A 129 15.85 -14.20 -10.86
N PHE A 130 16.68 -14.88 -10.06
CA PHE A 130 17.90 -15.51 -10.58
C PHE A 130 17.65 -16.90 -11.14
N GLU A 131 16.67 -17.62 -10.60
CA GLU A 131 16.32 -19.00 -11.01
C GLU A 131 14.90 -19.04 -11.59
N GLU A 132 13.90 -18.45 -10.90
CA GLU A 132 12.47 -18.49 -11.26
C GLU A 132 12.09 -17.31 -12.20
N SER A 133 12.70 -17.25 -13.38
CA SER A 133 12.55 -16.11 -14.30
C SER A 133 11.13 -15.92 -14.85
N GLU A 134 10.28 -16.95 -14.83
CA GLU A 134 8.85 -16.82 -15.16
C GLU A 134 8.08 -15.91 -14.18
N PHE A 135 8.65 -15.65 -13.00
CA PHE A 135 8.12 -14.70 -12.01
C PHE A 135 8.76 -13.31 -12.12
N ASP A 136 9.60 -13.05 -13.13
CA ASP A 136 10.13 -11.72 -13.39
C ASP A 136 8.98 -10.71 -13.56
N LEU A 137 8.94 -9.71 -12.67
CA LEU A 137 7.84 -8.75 -12.60
C LEU A 137 8.33 -7.33 -12.90
N GLN A 138 7.64 -6.66 -13.82
CA GLN A 138 7.84 -5.26 -14.12
C GLN A 138 6.53 -4.51 -14.00
N ILE A 139 6.52 -3.42 -13.22
CA ILE A 139 5.33 -2.60 -13.00
C ILE A 139 5.64 -1.15 -13.38
N HIS A 140 4.83 -0.60 -14.28
CA HIS A 140 4.79 0.82 -14.62
C HIS A 140 3.54 1.42 -14.01
N ASN A 141 3.67 2.52 -13.28
CA ASN A 141 2.55 3.22 -12.69
C ASN A 141 2.63 4.72 -13.02
N GLY A 142 1.60 5.25 -13.66
CA GLY A 142 1.40 6.67 -13.88
C GLY A 142 0.36 7.22 -12.91
N LYS A 143 0.64 8.34 -12.28
CA LYS A 143 -0.27 9.05 -11.35
C LYS A 143 -0.57 10.45 -11.85
N LEU A 144 -1.83 10.87 -11.72
CA LEU A 144 -2.27 12.27 -11.82
C LEU A 144 -3.17 12.56 -10.63
N GLY A 145 -2.80 13.52 -9.78
CA GLY A 145 -3.57 13.92 -8.61
C GLY A 145 -3.93 15.39 -8.64
N LEU A 146 -5.15 15.70 -8.25
CA LEU A 146 -5.63 17.06 -8.05
C LEU A 146 -6.21 17.16 -6.64
N LYS A 147 -5.76 18.17 -5.88
CA LYS A 147 -6.25 18.44 -4.52
C LYS A 147 -6.65 19.90 -4.41
N GLN A 148 -7.79 20.17 -3.79
CA GLN A 148 -8.26 21.48 -3.40
C GLN A 148 -8.32 21.56 -1.89
N ASN A 149 -7.62 22.54 -1.33
CA ASN A 149 -7.61 22.83 0.09
C ASN A 149 -8.72 23.82 0.42
N PHE A 150 -9.49 23.54 1.46
CA PHE A 150 -10.50 24.40 2.06
C PHE A 150 -10.17 24.67 3.51
N ASP A 151 -10.89 25.61 4.11
CA ASP A 151 -10.76 25.83 5.56
C ASP A 151 -11.31 24.62 6.33
N GLY A 152 -10.42 23.91 7.03
CA GLY A 152 -10.72 22.73 7.84
C GLY A 152 -10.75 21.38 7.12
N PHE A 153 -10.74 21.32 5.78
CA PHE A 153 -10.72 20.05 5.05
C PHE A 153 -10.11 20.19 3.65
N ASP A 154 -9.70 19.06 3.09
CA ASP A 154 -9.27 18.99 1.70
C ASP A 154 -10.13 17.98 0.93
N VAL A 155 -10.35 18.24 -0.36
CA VAL A 155 -10.92 17.25 -1.29
C VAL A 155 -9.96 17.08 -2.46
N GLY A 156 -9.93 15.89 -3.03
CA GLY A 156 -9.11 15.64 -4.20
C GLY A 156 -9.56 14.41 -4.95
N ALA A 157 -8.88 14.13 -6.05
CA ALA A 157 -9.02 12.90 -6.80
C ALA A 157 -7.65 12.50 -7.35
N ASP A 158 -7.34 11.22 -7.23
CA ASP A 158 -6.17 10.60 -7.84
C ASP A 158 -6.63 9.70 -8.99
N PHE A 159 -5.93 9.80 -10.12
CA PHE A 159 -6.05 8.87 -11.24
C PHE A 159 -4.74 8.09 -11.37
N TYR A 160 -4.85 6.78 -11.58
CA TYR A 160 -3.72 5.89 -11.80
C TYR A 160 -3.91 5.08 -13.07
N THR A 161 -2.81 4.85 -13.76
CA THR A 161 -2.70 3.85 -14.82
C THR A 161 -1.55 2.94 -14.50
N ILE A 162 -1.84 1.65 -14.34
CA ILE A 162 -0.86 0.64 -13.96
C ILE A 162 -0.77 -0.37 -15.10
N HIS A 163 0.44 -0.69 -15.49
CA HIS A 163 0.73 -1.71 -16.47
C HIS A 163 1.77 -2.67 -15.87
N ALA A 164 1.35 -3.92 -15.62
CA ALA A 164 2.20 -4.97 -15.11
C ALA A 164 2.56 -5.97 -16.22
N ARG A 165 3.81 -6.45 -16.18
CA ARG A 165 4.34 -7.48 -17.07
C ARG A 165 4.97 -8.58 -16.22
N LEU A 166 4.68 -9.84 -16.55
CA LEU A 166 5.25 -11.04 -15.96
C LEU A 166 5.99 -11.79 -17.05
N ASP A 167 7.22 -12.23 -16.79
CA ASP A 167 8.10 -12.87 -17.78
C ASP A 167 8.12 -12.13 -19.14
N ARG A 168 8.26 -10.79 -19.08
CA ARG A 168 8.26 -9.86 -20.24
C ARG A 168 6.95 -9.78 -21.01
N ASP A 169 5.95 -10.64 -20.71
CA ASP A 169 4.63 -10.57 -21.31
C ASP A 169 3.69 -9.68 -20.51
N GLY A 170 2.71 -9.08 -21.18
CA GLY A 170 1.71 -8.26 -20.47
C GLY A 170 0.86 -9.13 -19.55
N LEU A 171 0.83 -8.78 -18.26
CA LEU A 171 0.02 -9.45 -17.25
C LEU A 171 -1.32 -8.73 -17.09
N LEU A 172 -1.29 -7.47 -16.70
CA LEU A 172 -2.42 -6.74 -16.17
C LEU A 172 -2.34 -5.24 -16.49
N ASN A 173 -3.47 -4.65 -16.89
CA ASN A 173 -3.65 -3.22 -16.96
C ASN A 173 -4.74 -2.79 -16.00
N ILE A 174 -4.53 -1.66 -15.29
CA ILE A 174 -5.52 -1.07 -14.42
C ILE A 174 -5.65 0.41 -14.70
N GLN A 175 -6.90 0.83 -14.81
CA GLN A 175 -7.28 2.23 -14.76
C GLN A 175 -8.03 2.47 -13.45
N GLN A 176 -7.59 3.44 -12.67
CA GLN A 176 -8.20 3.72 -11.37
C GLN A 176 -8.50 5.19 -11.22
N ILE A 177 -9.64 5.51 -10.61
CA ILE A 177 -9.96 6.82 -10.09
C ILE A 177 -10.32 6.72 -8.62
N ALA A 178 -9.79 7.64 -7.80
CA ALA A 178 -9.98 7.64 -6.37
C ALA A 178 -10.24 9.07 -5.85
N PRO A 179 -11.49 9.57 -5.88
CA PRO A 179 -11.85 10.76 -5.16
C PRO A 179 -11.72 10.55 -3.65
N TYR A 180 -11.26 11.58 -2.95
CA TYR A 180 -11.04 11.50 -1.50
C TYR A 180 -11.38 12.81 -0.79
N PHE A 181 -11.61 12.67 0.49
CA PHE A 181 -11.82 13.74 1.45
C PHE A 181 -10.88 13.54 2.63
N THR A 182 -10.32 14.64 3.14
CA THR A 182 -9.46 14.59 4.34
C THR A 182 -9.77 15.74 5.27
N THR A 183 -9.71 15.49 6.59
CA THR A 183 -9.89 16.53 7.60
C THR A 183 -9.21 16.17 8.91
N PHE A 184 -8.82 17.17 9.69
CA PHE A 184 -8.48 16.99 11.09
C PHE A 184 -9.77 16.98 11.92
N LEU A 185 -10.03 15.88 12.63
CA LEU A 185 -11.12 15.78 13.60
C LEU A 185 -10.77 16.46 14.92
N THR A 186 -9.48 16.40 15.28
CA THR A 186 -8.84 17.09 16.39
C THR A 186 -7.40 17.44 15.97
N ASP A 187 -6.63 18.15 16.82
CA ASP A 187 -5.22 18.45 16.54
C ASP A 187 -4.36 17.19 16.34
N GLN A 188 -4.79 16.04 16.86
CA GLN A 188 -4.06 14.77 16.80
C GLN A 188 -4.73 13.72 15.92
N LEU A 189 -6.01 13.89 15.57
CA LEU A 189 -6.75 12.91 14.77
C LEU A 189 -7.02 13.46 13.38
N TYR A 190 -6.53 12.75 12.37
CA TYR A 190 -6.74 13.06 10.96
C TYR A 190 -7.44 11.90 10.26
N LEU A 191 -8.52 12.22 9.57
CA LEU A 191 -9.32 11.26 8.81
C LEU A 191 -9.05 11.45 7.32
N ARG A 192 -8.84 10.34 6.62
CA ARG A 192 -8.90 10.27 5.16
C ARG A 192 -9.98 9.25 4.78
N SER A 193 -10.93 9.65 3.96
CA SER A 193 -11.94 8.78 3.35
C SER A 193 -11.81 8.87 1.84
N SER A 194 -11.82 7.73 1.15
CA SER A 194 -11.80 7.69 -0.30
C SER A 194 -12.75 6.62 -0.84
N TYR A 195 -13.27 6.89 -2.02
CA TYR A 195 -13.92 5.89 -2.86
C TYR A 195 -12.97 5.57 -4.00
N ARG A 196 -12.88 4.31 -4.39
CA ARG A 196 -12.02 3.83 -5.45
C ARG A 196 -12.84 3.01 -6.45
N TYR A 197 -12.69 3.36 -7.70
CA TYR A 197 -13.14 2.56 -8.83
C TYR A 197 -11.94 2.12 -9.64
N GLN A 198 -11.88 0.83 -9.98
CA GLN A 198 -10.85 0.25 -10.84
C GLN A 198 -11.48 -0.52 -11.98
N ASP A 199 -10.88 -0.41 -13.15
CA ASP A 199 -11.08 -1.27 -14.31
C ASP A 199 -9.80 -2.08 -14.50
N LYS A 200 -9.91 -3.40 -14.35
CA LYS A 200 -8.82 -4.38 -14.42
C LYS A 200 -8.94 -5.21 -15.68
N SER A 201 -7.87 -5.29 -16.47
CA SER A 201 -7.81 -6.09 -17.69
C SER A 201 -6.60 -7.02 -17.66
N PHE A 202 -6.84 -8.31 -17.54
CA PHE A 202 -5.82 -9.36 -17.61
C PHE A 202 -5.61 -9.81 -19.04
N LYS A 203 -4.35 -9.84 -19.48
CA LYS A 203 -4.03 -10.20 -20.86
C LYS A 203 -4.13 -11.71 -21.12
N SER A 204 -3.63 -12.51 -20.20
CA SER A 204 -3.57 -13.97 -20.35
C SER A 204 -4.79 -14.68 -19.76
N ASN A 205 -5.56 -14.03 -18.87
CA ASN A 205 -6.74 -14.62 -18.22
C ASN A 205 -7.90 -13.62 -18.23
N PRO A 206 -8.59 -13.43 -19.40
CA PRO A 206 -9.68 -12.46 -19.50
C PRO A 206 -10.88 -12.74 -18.59
N ASP A 207 -11.03 -13.95 -18.06
CA ASP A 207 -12.08 -14.30 -17.11
C ASP A 207 -11.93 -13.60 -15.76
N ARG A 208 -10.70 -13.13 -15.44
CA ARG A 208 -10.40 -12.27 -14.28
C ARG A 208 -10.53 -10.77 -14.54
N ASN A 209 -10.92 -10.35 -15.76
CA ASN A 209 -11.21 -8.93 -15.99
C ASN A 209 -12.31 -8.48 -15.05
N ALA A 210 -12.12 -7.33 -14.39
CA ALA A 210 -12.98 -6.93 -13.29
C ALA A 210 -13.24 -5.43 -13.23
N HIS A 211 -14.37 -5.08 -12.64
CA HIS A 211 -14.65 -3.78 -12.10
C HIS A 211 -14.63 -3.86 -10.57
N THR A 212 -13.80 -3.06 -9.94
CA THR A 212 -13.66 -3.06 -8.48
C THR A 212 -14.16 -1.75 -7.90
N HIS A 213 -14.99 -1.85 -6.88
CA HIS A 213 -15.47 -0.71 -6.09
C HIS A 213 -14.98 -0.86 -4.66
N ALA A 214 -14.34 0.18 -4.11
CA ALA A 214 -13.90 0.14 -2.73
C ALA A 214 -14.15 1.46 -2.00
N ILE A 215 -14.37 1.37 -0.69
CA ILE A 215 -14.41 2.50 0.23
C ILE A 215 -13.29 2.28 1.24
N ASP A 216 -12.38 3.25 1.31
CA ASP A 216 -11.25 3.25 2.23
C ASP A 216 -11.47 4.34 3.30
N ASN A 217 -11.23 4.02 4.56
CA ASN A 217 -11.22 4.97 5.65
C ASN A 217 -9.97 4.75 6.50
N ASP A 218 -9.12 5.77 6.58
CA ASP A 218 -7.89 5.75 7.38
C ASP A 218 -7.96 6.83 8.45
N LEU A 219 -7.76 6.43 9.70
CA LEU A 219 -7.68 7.31 10.86
C LEU A 219 -6.24 7.35 11.37
N TYR A 220 -5.63 8.52 11.29
CA TYR A 220 -4.28 8.79 11.79
C TYR A 220 -4.35 9.38 13.18
N TYR A 221 -3.59 8.85 14.10
CA TYR A 221 -3.42 9.40 15.44
C TYR A 221 -1.96 9.80 15.65
N PHE A 222 -1.71 11.12 15.69
CA PHE A 222 -0.37 11.71 15.84
C PHE A 222 -0.01 11.80 17.32
N LEU A 223 1.06 11.11 17.74
CA LEU A 223 1.65 11.18 19.08
C LEU A 223 2.67 12.31 19.18
N ASP A 224 3.51 12.46 18.18
CA ASP A 224 4.51 13.53 18.05
C ASP A 224 4.50 14.07 16.61
N SER A 225 3.43 14.80 16.27
CA SER A 225 3.23 15.32 14.92
C SER A 225 3.41 14.21 13.86
N THR A 226 4.13 14.46 12.76
CA THR A 226 4.44 13.42 11.75
C THR A 226 5.64 12.53 12.12
N ARG A 227 6.28 12.78 13.28
CA ARG A 227 7.43 11.97 13.73
C ARG A 227 7.01 10.62 14.30
N GLU A 228 5.85 10.57 14.96
CA GLU A 228 5.33 9.35 15.56
C GLU A 228 3.80 9.31 15.45
N TYR A 229 3.28 8.30 14.78
CA TYR A 229 1.84 8.16 14.60
C TYR A 229 1.41 6.71 14.40
N PHE A 230 0.13 6.47 14.69
CA PHE A 230 -0.59 5.26 14.34
C PHE A 230 -1.57 5.53 13.20
N VAL A 231 -1.85 4.51 12.40
CA VAL A 231 -2.97 4.49 11.46
C VAL A 231 -3.83 3.28 11.76
N ALA A 232 -5.14 3.49 11.84
CA ALA A 232 -6.14 2.44 11.82
C ALA A 232 -6.95 2.59 10.52
N GLY A 233 -6.86 1.62 9.64
CA GLY A 233 -7.52 1.62 8.34
C GLY A 233 -8.59 0.55 8.24
N TYR A 234 -9.66 0.85 7.52
CA TYR A 234 -10.67 -0.11 7.11
C TYR A 234 -11.03 0.11 5.64
N ARG A 235 -11.09 -0.99 4.88
CA ARG A 235 -11.55 -1.02 3.50
C ARG A 235 -12.67 -2.06 3.36
N PHE A 236 -13.71 -1.66 2.65
CA PHE A 236 -14.63 -2.58 2.03
C PHE A 236 -14.40 -2.55 0.51
N GLU A 237 -14.33 -3.72 -0.10
CA GLU A 237 -14.10 -3.87 -1.54
C GLU A 237 -15.10 -4.89 -2.09
N ASN A 238 -15.69 -4.56 -3.24
CA ASN A 238 -16.47 -5.46 -4.06
C ASN A 238 -15.79 -5.56 -5.43
N GLU A 239 -15.52 -6.76 -5.88
CA GLU A 239 -14.95 -7.07 -7.17
C GLU A 239 -15.93 -7.89 -8.00
N ASP A 240 -16.33 -7.32 -9.13
CA ASP A 240 -17.22 -7.93 -10.13
C ASP A 240 -16.36 -8.31 -11.34
N THR A 241 -16.20 -9.59 -11.59
CA THR A 241 -15.32 -10.15 -12.60
C THR A 241 -16.11 -10.71 -13.78
N ARG A 242 -15.44 -10.92 -14.91
CA ARG A 242 -16.09 -11.51 -16.10
C ARG A 242 -16.60 -12.92 -15.85
N ALA A 243 -15.93 -13.71 -15.03
CA ALA A 243 -16.35 -15.05 -14.66
C ALA A 243 -16.71 -15.09 -13.18
N ASP A 244 -17.98 -15.24 -12.86
CA ASP A 244 -18.60 -15.16 -11.52
C ASP A 244 -17.83 -15.91 -10.41
N GLN A 245 -17.04 -16.95 -10.77
CA GLN A 245 -16.22 -17.70 -9.81
C GLN A 245 -15.11 -16.89 -9.13
N PHE A 246 -14.78 -15.71 -9.69
CA PHE A 246 -13.78 -14.80 -9.15
C PHE A 246 -14.39 -13.58 -8.45
N ASP A 247 -15.72 -13.43 -8.48
CA ASP A 247 -16.41 -12.35 -7.78
C ASP A 247 -16.29 -12.50 -6.27
N TYR A 248 -15.96 -11.41 -5.59
CA TYR A 248 -15.84 -11.42 -4.15
C TYR A 248 -16.19 -10.10 -3.49
N ASN A 249 -16.52 -10.18 -2.20
CA ASN A 249 -16.51 -9.06 -1.28
C ASN A 249 -15.34 -9.24 -0.30
N ALA A 250 -14.61 -8.16 -0.03
CA ALA A 250 -13.52 -8.18 0.92
C ALA A 250 -13.66 -7.11 2.01
N HIS A 251 -13.25 -7.49 3.22
CA HIS A 251 -13.09 -6.60 4.35
C HIS A 251 -11.62 -6.59 4.76
N GLN A 252 -10.98 -5.43 4.72
CA GLN A 252 -9.58 -5.30 5.07
C GLN A 252 -9.41 -4.35 6.25
N PHE A 253 -8.59 -4.75 7.21
CA PHE A 253 -8.18 -3.96 8.36
C PHE A 253 -6.68 -3.72 8.30
N VAL A 254 -6.26 -2.50 8.60
CA VAL A 254 -4.86 -2.09 8.61
C VAL A 254 -4.55 -1.43 9.94
N VAL A 255 -3.42 -1.82 10.53
CA VAL A 255 -2.81 -1.10 11.65
C VAL A 255 -1.37 -0.80 11.28
N ARG A 256 -1.01 0.47 11.32
CA ARG A 256 0.36 0.93 11.05
C ARG A 256 0.88 1.71 12.24
N TYR A 257 2.15 1.53 12.55
CA TYR A 257 2.91 2.37 13.44
C TYR A 257 4.12 2.90 12.70
N ALA A 258 4.31 4.21 12.74
CA ALA A 258 5.46 4.88 12.12
C ALA A 258 6.17 5.75 13.15
N ARG A 259 7.50 5.72 13.12
CA ARG A 259 8.33 6.57 13.99
C ARG A 259 9.63 6.98 13.31
N ARG A 260 10.04 8.23 13.59
CA ARG A 260 11.32 8.80 13.18
C ARG A 260 12.19 9.09 14.39
N TRP A 261 13.47 8.76 14.31
CA TRP A 261 14.48 9.12 15.30
C TRP A 261 15.58 9.92 14.64
N SER A 262 16.09 10.95 15.31
CA SER A 262 17.30 11.61 14.87
C SER A 262 18.51 10.71 15.17
N LEU A 263 19.22 10.30 14.13
CA LEU A 263 20.54 9.69 14.22
C LEU A 263 21.63 10.76 14.15
N TYR A 264 22.90 10.36 14.08
CA TYR A 264 24.04 11.26 13.98
C TYR A 264 23.86 12.31 12.87
N GLY A 265 24.04 13.59 13.22
CA GLY A 265 24.00 14.71 12.29
C GLY A 265 22.61 15.10 11.79
N ASN A 266 21.56 14.96 12.61
CA ASN A 266 20.16 15.27 12.27
C ASN A 266 19.58 14.47 11.12
N ARG A 267 20.08 13.26 10.87
CA ARG A 267 19.53 12.37 9.86
C ARG A 267 18.42 11.49 10.46
N PRO A 268 17.20 11.51 9.94
CA PRO A 268 16.11 10.75 10.51
C PRO A 268 16.21 9.26 10.09
N LEU A 269 16.40 8.37 11.07
CA LEU A 269 16.06 6.96 10.90
C LEU A 269 14.55 6.83 10.96
N ARG A 270 13.95 6.16 9.99
CA ARG A 270 12.50 5.89 9.96
C ARG A 270 12.25 4.40 10.16
N MET A 271 11.25 4.11 10.96
CA MET A 271 10.70 2.76 11.11
C MET A 271 9.21 2.80 10.78
N ARG A 272 8.75 1.77 10.08
CA ARG A 272 7.32 1.54 9.84
C ARG A 272 7.02 0.08 10.10
N LEU A 273 6.00 -0.17 10.88
CA LEU A 273 5.44 -1.49 11.14
C LEU A 273 4.00 -1.50 10.64
N ASP A 274 3.66 -2.41 9.76
CA ASP A 274 2.32 -2.55 9.20
C ASP A 274 1.79 -3.96 9.50
N TRP A 275 0.56 -4.04 9.93
CA TRP A 275 -0.22 -5.27 9.93
C TRP A 275 -1.47 -5.06 9.11
N ARG A 276 -1.76 -6.00 8.21
CA ARG A 276 -2.95 -6.02 7.37
C ARG A 276 -3.61 -7.38 7.55
N PHE A 277 -4.93 -7.34 7.69
CA PHE A 277 -5.78 -8.51 7.67
C PHE A 277 -6.91 -8.29 6.67
N GLU A 278 -7.12 -9.21 5.76
CA GLU A 278 -8.16 -9.19 4.74
C GLU A 278 -8.93 -10.50 4.78
N MET A 279 -10.26 -10.39 4.85
CA MET A 279 -11.20 -11.48 4.68
C MET A 279 -11.84 -11.31 3.30
N ARG A 280 -11.74 -12.33 2.45
CA ARG A 280 -12.26 -12.33 1.10
C ARG A 280 -13.30 -13.44 0.97
N ASN A 281 -14.57 -13.06 0.73
CA ASN A 281 -15.68 -13.96 0.59
C ASN A 281 -16.11 -13.99 -0.88
N TYR A 282 -15.87 -15.11 -1.56
CA TYR A 282 -16.28 -15.31 -2.94
C TYR A 282 -17.79 -15.55 -3.01
N GLU A 283 -18.42 -15.18 -4.15
CA GLU A 283 -19.88 -15.24 -4.28
C GLU A 283 -20.35 -16.51 -4.98
N SER A 284 -19.50 -17.11 -5.81
CA SER A 284 -19.85 -18.26 -6.64
C SER A 284 -18.99 -19.49 -6.35
N ILE A 285 -19.48 -20.65 -6.76
CA ILE A 285 -18.76 -21.92 -6.60
C ILE A 285 -17.49 -21.90 -7.44
N THR A 286 -16.35 -22.17 -6.82
CA THR A 286 -15.07 -22.41 -7.50
C THR A 286 -15.06 -23.85 -8.03
N PRO A 287 -15.03 -24.06 -9.36
CA PRO A 287 -15.22 -25.40 -9.95
C PRO A 287 -14.19 -26.44 -9.49
N SER A 288 -12.95 -26.03 -9.25
CA SER A 288 -11.86 -26.93 -8.85
C SER A 288 -12.07 -27.59 -7.48
N ILE A 289 -12.78 -26.92 -6.57
CA ILE A 289 -13.07 -27.43 -5.22
C ILE A 289 -14.54 -27.79 -5.01
N GLY A 290 -15.43 -27.44 -5.96
CA GLY A 290 -16.88 -27.67 -5.86
C GLY A 290 -17.56 -26.96 -4.68
N ALA A 291 -16.95 -25.88 -4.16
CA ALA A 291 -17.42 -25.10 -3.02
C ALA A 291 -17.16 -23.61 -3.27
N ILE A 292 -17.80 -22.74 -2.50
CA ILE A 292 -17.47 -21.32 -2.46
C ILE A 292 -16.11 -21.16 -1.80
N ARG A 293 -15.22 -20.39 -2.44
CA ARG A 293 -13.90 -20.05 -1.92
C ARG A 293 -14.01 -19.01 -0.80
N ASP A 294 -13.16 -19.14 0.21
CA ASP A 294 -13.04 -18.25 1.36
C ASP A 294 -11.56 -18.08 1.69
N ASP A 295 -11.08 -16.83 1.73
CA ASP A 295 -9.68 -16.51 1.97
C ASP A 295 -9.53 -15.59 3.18
N ASP A 296 -8.61 -15.96 4.08
CA ASP A 296 -8.08 -15.09 5.13
C ASP A 296 -6.60 -14.78 4.84
N ARG A 297 -6.29 -13.48 4.70
CA ARG A 297 -4.94 -13.03 4.32
C ARG A 297 -4.35 -12.15 5.40
N HIS A 298 -3.23 -12.56 5.97
CA HIS A 298 -2.44 -11.77 6.91
C HIS A 298 -1.16 -11.29 6.24
N ARG A 299 -0.81 -10.03 6.47
CA ARG A 299 0.47 -9.46 6.06
C ARG A 299 1.05 -8.65 7.20
N LEU A 300 2.28 -8.96 7.59
CA LEU A 300 3.09 -8.19 8.52
C LEU A 300 4.28 -7.63 7.78
N ARG A 301 4.56 -6.34 7.93
CA ARG A 301 5.70 -5.68 7.30
C ARG A 301 6.45 -4.84 8.32
N ALA A 302 7.77 -4.93 8.31
CA ALA A 302 8.68 -4.05 9.03
C ALA A 302 9.62 -3.41 8.01
N ARG A 303 9.72 -2.08 8.03
CA ARG A 303 10.60 -1.31 7.17
C ARG A 303 11.44 -0.35 7.98
N PHE A 304 12.72 -0.24 7.61
CA PHE A 304 13.68 0.70 8.17
C PHE A 304 14.36 1.46 7.03
N ASP A 305 14.26 2.80 7.08
CA ASP A 305 14.96 3.70 6.17
C ASP A 305 16.12 4.33 6.94
N VAL A 306 17.36 3.93 6.60
CA VAL A 306 18.59 4.33 7.30
C VAL A 306 19.36 5.33 6.44
N PRO A 307 19.32 6.63 6.74
CA PRO A 307 20.01 7.64 5.94
C PRO A 307 21.53 7.50 6.05
N ILE A 308 22.22 7.25 4.93
CA ILE A 308 23.67 7.17 4.83
C ILE A 308 24.27 8.55 4.56
N SER A 309 23.65 9.31 3.64
CA SER A 309 24.04 10.67 3.30
C SER A 309 22.79 11.56 3.14
N LYS A 310 22.93 12.78 2.65
CA LYS A 310 21.78 13.65 2.33
C LYS A 310 20.94 13.13 1.16
N THR A 311 21.57 12.37 0.27
CA THR A 311 20.96 11.87 -0.96
C THR A 311 20.87 10.36 -1.02
N LEU A 312 21.50 9.64 -0.08
CA LEU A 312 21.58 8.18 -0.08
C LEU A 312 20.99 7.60 1.20
N THR A 313 20.06 6.66 1.05
CA THR A 313 19.37 5.95 2.14
C THR A 313 19.48 4.43 1.90
N ALA A 314 19.79 3.67 2.92
CA ALA A 314 19.65 2.23 2.91
C ALA A 314 18.22 1.88 3.38
N LEU A 315 17.56 1.01 2.62
CA LEU A 315 16.22 0.52 2.88
C LEU A 315 16.32 -0.94 3.24
N LEU A 316 15.73 -1.30 4.37
CA LEU A 316 15.61 -2.68 4.81
C LEU A 316 14.13 -2.97 5.03
N LYS A 317 13.61 -4.03 4.42
CA LYS A 317 12.23 -4.44 4.54
C LYS A 317 12.17 -5.93 4.83
N TYR A 318 11.33 -6.29 5.78
CA TYR A 318 10.89 -7.66 6.01
C TYR A 318 9.38 -7.73 5.88
N GLU A 319 8.89 -8.75 5.18
CA GLU A 319 7.47 -9.00 5.00
C GLU A 319 7.19 -10.47 5.29
N TYR A 320 6.16 -10.73 6.09
CA TYR A 320 5.56 -12.03 6.29
C TYR A 320 4.15 -12.00 5.74
N ARG A 321 3.80 -13.00 4.93
CA ARG A 321 2.45 -13.21 4.40
C ARG A 321 1.95 -14.60 4.79
N ASN A 322 0.68 -14.66 5.14
CA ASN A 322 -0.04 -15.90 5.32
C ASN A 322 -1.37 -15.76 4.60
N HIS A 323 -1.58 -16.61 3.62
CA HIS A 323 -2.80 -16.70 2.85
C HIS A 323 -3.43 -18.05 3.16
N ALA A 324 -4.45 -18.06 4.03
CA ALA A 324 -5.23 -19.24 4.36
C ALA A 324 -6.45 -19.29 3.45
N SER A 325 -6.65 -20.41 2.74
CA SER A 325 -7.74 -20.60 1.79
C SER A 325 -8.25 -22.03 1.83
N ASN A 326 -9.52 -22.23 1.49
CA ASN A 326 -10.06 -23.57 1.22
C ASN A 326 -9.71 -24.07 -0.20
N LEU A 327 -9.05 -23.26 -1.01
CA LEU A 327 -8.43 -23.62 -2.29
C LEU A 327 -6.92 -23.87 -2.05
N GLU A 328 -6.52 -25.14 -1.99
CA GLU A 328 -5.18 -25.58 -1.60
C GLU A 328 -4.04 -24.93 -2.41
N THR A 329 -4.28 -24.65 -3.70
CA THR A 329 -3.25 -24.05 -4.58
C THR A 329 -2.89 -22.60 -4.22
N VAL A 330 -3.68 -21.93 -3.38
CA VAL A 330 -3.47 -20.56 -2.93
C VAL A 330 -3.34 -20.45 -1.41
N ASP A 331 -3.28 -21.59 -0.72
CA ASP A 331 -2.97 -21.64 0.72
C ASP A 331 -1.44 -21.69 0.87
N PHE A 332 -0.83 -20.58 1.31
CA PHE A 332 0.61 -20.47 1.44
C PHE A 332 1.05 -19.53 2.56
N THR A 333 2.30 -19.70 2.95
CA THR A 333 3.07 -18.73 3.76
C THR A 333 4.29 -18.30 2.98
N ASP A 334 4.72 -17.05 3.20
CA ASP A 334 5.84 -16.47 2.50
C ASP A 334 6.57 -15.45 3.39
N ASN A 335 7.90 -15.46 3.34
CA ASN A 335 8.79 -14.52 4.00
C ASN A 335 9.69 -13.85 2.98
N ARG A 336 9.65 -12.51 2.94
CA ARG A 336 10.51 -11.70 2.07
C ARG A 336 11.44 -10.84 2.88
N LEU A 337 12.68 -10.81 2.49
CA LEU A 337 13.70 -9.90 3.03
C LEU A 337 14.28 -9.08 1.88
N GLU A 338 14.19 -7.76 1.97
CA GLU A 338 14.71 -6.83 0.95
C GLU A 338 15.75 -5.90 1.55
N ALA A 339 16.80 -5.63 0.78
CA ALA A 339 17.82 -4.64 1.09
C ALA A 339 18.13 -3.83 -0.17
N GLN A 340 17.92 -2.51 -0.11
CA GLN A 340 18.13 -1.61 -1.25
C GLN A 340 18.95 -0.38 -0.84
N LEU A 341 19.63 0.22 -1.81
CA LEU A 341 20.19 1.55 -1.71
C LEU A 341 19.36 2.50 -2.57
N GLN A 342 18.80 3.51 -1.95
CA GLN A 342 18.01 4.54 -2.59
C GLN A 342 18.80 5.83 -2.68
N MET A 343 18.73 6.49 -3.84
CA MET A 343 19.34 7.78 -4.09
C MET A 343 18.30 8.77 -4.61
N VAL A 344 18.19 9.92 -3.95
CA VAL A 344 17.39 11.06 -4.40
C VAL A 344 18.31 11.98 -5.20
N LEU A 345 17.94 12.30 -6.46
CA LEU A 345 18.75 13.06 -7.40
C LEU A 345 18.43 14.54 -7.37
N PHE A 346 17.14 14.91 -7.18
CA PHE A 346 16.66 16.31 -7.14
C PHE A 346 15.54 16.45 -6.10
#